data_4833ee39f0c64e6cca5e9d845a51e87d
#
_entry.id   4833ee39f0c64e6cca5e9d845a51e87d
#
_cell.length_a   1.000
_cell.length_b   1.000
_cell.length_c   1.000
_cell.angle_alpha   90.00
_cell.angle_beta   90.00
_cell.angle_gamma   90.00
#
_symmetry.space_group_name_H-M   'P 1'
#
loop_
_entity.id
_entity.type
_entity.pdbx_description
1 polymer ?
#
loop_
_entity_poly.entity_id
_entity_poly.type
_entity_poly.pdbx_seq_one_letter_code
_entity_poly.pdbx_strand_id
1 'polypeptide(L)'
;MAFSSITLAEIVYLSERGRINSATLDLLLREVDSDDALLVEIPFARNIALTLRQVDRSQIPDLPDRIIAATGLYLNVPVISRDRRIQLSSIDTIG
;
A
#
# COMPACT_ATOMS: atom_id res chain seq x y z
N MET A 1 2.73 -6.78 9.51
CA MET A 1 2.72 -5.52 8.77
C MET A 1 2.09 -5.75 7.42
N ALA A 2 1.16 -4.90 7.01
CA ALA A 2 0.39 -5.10 5.78
C ALA A 2 0.75 -4.07 4.73
N PHE A 3 0.68 -4.44 3.44
CA PHE A 3 0.78 -3.50 2.34
C PHE A 3 -0.21 -3.89 1.24
N SER A 4 -0.67 -2.89 0.50
CA SER A 4 -1.61 -3.11 -0.60
C SER A 4 -0.89 -3.63 -1.84
N SER A 5 -1.53 -4.53 -2.58
CA SER A 5 -1.00 -4.97 -3.89
C SER A 5 -0.89 -3.82 -4.88
N ILE A 6 -1.60 -2.70 -4.67
CA ILE A 6 -1.41 -1.50 -5.49
C ILE A 6 -0.01 -0.89 -5.27
N THR A 7 0.54 -1.01 -4.07
CA THR A 7 1.91 -0.58 -3.80
C THR A 7 2.91 -1.41 -4.60
N LEU A 8 2.67 -2.71 -4.72
CA LEU A 8 3.49 -3.57 -5.56
C LEU A 8 3.45 -3.13 -7.02
N ALA A 9 2.25 -2.80 -7.53
CA ALA A 9 2.09 -2.30 -8.89
C ALA A 9 2.86 -0.99 -9.11
N GLU A 10 2.86 -0.09 -8.13
CA GLU A 10 3.63 1.15 -8.21
C GLU A 10 5.13 0.89 -8.23
N ILE A 11 5.61 -0.08 -7.44
CA ILE A 11 7.02 -0.46 -7.44
C ILE A 11 7.43 -1.05 -8.80
N VAL A 12 6.59 -1.90 -9.39
CA VAL A 12 6.83 -2.43 -10.73
C VAL A 12 6.93 -1.29 -11.75
N TYR A 13 6.00 -0.35 -11.70
CA TYR A 13 5.98 0.82 -12.59
C TYR A 13 7.27 1.64 -12.47
N LEU A 14 7.71 1.92 -11.23
CA LEU A 14 8.93 2.68 -10.98
C LEU A 14 10.18 1.91 -11.44
N SER A 15 10.18 0.61 -11.29
CA SER A 15 11.27 -0.25 -11.76
C SER A 15 11.38 -0.22 -13.27
N GLU A 16 10.25 -0.28 -13.97
CA GLU A 16 10.23 -0.21 -15.44
C GLU A 16 10.73 1.14 -15.97
N ARG A 17 10.57 2.20 -15.19
CA ARG A 17 11.04 3.54 -15.54
C ARG A 17 12.48 3.79 -15.07
N GLY A 18 13.15 2.79 -14.51
CA GLY A 18 14.54 2.91 -14.07
C GLY A 18 14.73 3.72 -12.79
N ARG A 19 13.66 4.02 -12.05
CA ARG A 19 13.75 4.79 -10.79
C ARG A 19 14.05 3.93 -9.59
N ILE A 20 13.77 2.63 -9.68
CA ILE A 20 14.07 1.64 -8.66
C ILE A 20 14.77 0.48 -9.34
N ASN A 21 15.80 -0.06 -8.70
CA ASN A 21 16.49 -1.25 -9.20
C ASN A 21 15.54 -2.45 -9.13
N SER A 22 15.45 -3.22 -10.22
CA SER A 22 14.60 -4.41 -10.29
C SER A 22 14.98 -5.47 -9.24
N ALA A 23 16.23 -5.50 -8.78
CA ALA A 23 16.65 -6.38 -7.70
C ALA A 23 15.92 -6.08 -6.39
N THR A 24 15.53 -4.83 -6.16
CA THR A 24 14.75 -4.43 -4.98
C THR A 24 13.38 -5.09 -5.00
N LEU A 25 12.73 -5.14 -6.16
CA LEU A 25 11.45 -5.82 -6.33
C LEU A 25 11.59 -7.31 -6.04
N ASP A 26 12.65 -7.96 -6.56
CA ASP A 26 12.89 -9.37 -6.33
C ASP A 26 13.08 -9.68 -4.84
N LEU A 27 13.80 -8.83 -4.11
CA LEU A 27 14.00 -8.97 -2.68
C LEU A 27 12.68 -8.83 -1.91
N LEU A 28 11.83 -7.88 -2.30
CA LEU A 28 10.52 -7.70 -1.69
C LEU A 28 9.65 -8.95 -1.88
N LEU A 29 9.62 -9.49 -3.10
CA LEU A 29 8.83 -10.68 -3.40
C LEU A 29 9.32 -11.90 -2.61
N ARG A 30 10.63 -12.07 -2.45
CA ARG A 30 11.19 -13.14 -1.63
C ARG A 30 10.76 -13.01 -0.17
N GLU A 31 10.77 -11.80 0.36
CA GLU A 31 10.35 -11.55 1.74
C GLU A 31 8.87 -11.88 1.93
N VAL A 32 8.02 -11.46 1.00
CA VAL A 32 6.57 -11.71 1.06
C VAL A 32 6.27 -13.21 0.97
N ASP A 33 7.01 -13.94 0.15
CA ASP A 33 6.81 -15.37 -0.07
C ASP A 33 7.50 -16.26 0.99
N SER A 34 8.24 -15.65 1.91
CA SER A 34 8.94 -16.36 2.98
C SER A 34 7.94 -16.90 4.01
N ASP A 35 8.23 -18.08 4.58
CA ASP A 35 7.42 -18.68 5.65
C ASP A 35 7.40 -17.81 6.91
N ASP A 36 8.47 -17.02 7.13
CA ASP A 36 8.59 -16.11 8.28
C ASP A 36 8.28 -14.67 7.91
N ALA A 37 7.47 -14.45 6.87
CA ALA A 37 7.20 -13.12 6.34
C ALA A 37 6.60 -12.20 7.40
N LEU A 38 7.22 -11.04 7.59
CA LEU A 38 6.70 -9.95 8.41
C LEU A 38 5.78 -9.04 7.60
N LEU A 39 5.85 -9.11 6.26
CA LEU A 39 5.04 -8.33 5.35
C LEU A 39 3.96 -9.22 4.75
N VAL A 40 2.72 -8.76 4.80
CA VAL A 40 1.58 -9.47 4.23
C VAL A 40 0.98 -8.62 3.11
N GLU A 41 0.95 -9.18 1.91
CA GLU A 41 0.33 -8.53 0.76
C GLU A 41 -1.18 -8.66 0.85
N ILE A 42 -1.88 -7.52 0.71
CA ILE A 42 -3.34 -7.46 0.75
C ILE A 42 -3.85 -7.14 -0.65
N PRO A 43 -4.54 -8.07 -1.30
CA PRO A 43 -5.05 -7.83 -2.65
C PRO A 43 -6.14 -6.75 -2.67
N PHE A 44 -6.17 -5.97 -3.75
CA PHE A 44 -7.23 -5.00 -3.98
C PHE A 44 -8.48 -5.75 -4.46
N ALA A 45 -9.45 -5.90 -3.57
CA ALA A 45 -10.67 -6.65 -3.81
C ALA A 45 -11.89 -5.80 -3.49
N ARG A 46 -13.09 -6.37 -3.69
CA ARG A 46 -14.36 -5.65 -3.49
C ARG A 46 -14.45 -4.96 -2.13
N ASN A 47 -14.03 -5.63 -1.08
CA ASN A 47 -14.12 -5.09 0.28
C ASN A 47 -13.34 -3.78 0.43
N ILE A 48 -12.13 -3.76 -0.13
CA ILE A 48 -11.28 -2.56 -0.10
C ILE A 48 -11.88 -1.49 -1.00
N ALA A 49 -12.38 -1.86 -2.18
CA ALA A 49 -13.00 -0.90 -3.10
C ALA A 49 -14.18 -0.18 -2.45
N LEU A 50 -15.02 -0.91 -1.73
CA LEU A 50 -16.16 -0.31 -1.03
C LEU A 50 -15.73 0.57 0.15
N THR A 51 -14.62 0.24 0.79
CA THR A 51 -14.06 1.03 1.89
C THR A 51 -13.53 2.39 1.42
N LEU A 52 -13.26 2.55 0.11
CA LEU A 52 -12.87 3.86 -0.43
C LEU A 52 -13.83 4.98 -0.06
N ARG A 53 -15.11 4.67 0.11
CA ARG A 53 -16.13 5.66 0.49
C ARG A 53 -15.87 6.28 1.86
N GLN A 54 -15.10 5.60 2.71
CA GLN A 54 -14.76 6.05 4.06
C GLN A 54 -13.44 6.86 4.08
N VAL A 55 -12.74 6.92 2.96
CA VAL A 55 -11.51 7.71 2.84
C VAL A 55 -11.85 9.06 2.24
N ASP A 56 -11.57 10.14 2.98
CA ASP A 56 -11.90 11.49 2.57
C ASP A 56 -11.11 11.90 1.33
N ARG A 57 -11.81 12.20 0.24
CA ARG A 57 -11.20 12.62 -1.02
C ARG A 57 -10.50 13.96 -0.91
N SER A 58 -10.90 14.81 0.03
CA SER A 58 -10.25 16.10 0.22
C SER A 58 -8.89 15.96 0.89
N GLN A 59 -8.72 14.93 1.72
CA GLN A 59 -7.45 14.64 2.38
C GLN A 59 -6.53 13.80 1.50
N ILE A 60 -7.08 12.81 0.81
CA ILE A 60 -6.31 11.87 -0.01
C ILE A 60 -6.99 11.78 -1.39
N PRO A 61 -6.70 12.72 -2.31
CA PRO A 61 -7.40 12.79 -3.60
C PRO A 61 -6.92 11.78 -4.63
N ASP A 62 -5.69 11.28 -4.51
CA ASP A 62 -5.10 10.36 -5.48
C ASP A 62 -5.65 8.95 -5.28
N LEU A 63 -6.10 8.29 -6.35
CA LEU A 63 -6.74 6.97 -6.25
C LEU A 63 -5.83 5.88 -5.68
N PRO A 64 -4.59 5.69 -6.15
CA PRO A 64 -3.72 4.69 -5.54
C PRO A 64 -3.50 4.92 -4.04
N ASP A 65 -3.31 6.16 -3.63
CA ASP A 65 -3.13 6.50 -2.22
C ASP A 65 -4.39 6.21 -1.41
N ARG A 66 -5.57 6.47 -1.98
CA ARG A 66 -6.84 6.14 -1.34
C ARG A 66 -7.00 4.63 -1.17
N ILE A 67 -6.53 3.83 -2.12
CA ILE A 67 -6.58 2.36 -2.03
C ILE A 67 -5.68 1.89 -0.88
N ILE A 68 -4.49 2.45 -0.75
CA ILE A 68 -3.57 2.13 0.35
C ILE A 68 -4.22 2.49 1.69
N ALA A 69 -4.78 3.68 1.79
CA ALA A 69 -5.46 4.15 3.00
C ALA A 69 -6.67 3.27 3.34
N ALA A 70 -7.49 2.92 2.35
CA ALA A 70 -8.65 2.06 2.53
C ALA A 70 -8.24 0.65 3.01
N THR A 71 -7.12 0.13 2.52
CA THR A 71 -6.58 -1.16 2.96
C THR A 71 -6.30 -1.14 4.46
N GLY A 72 -5.61 -0.12 4.95
CA GLY A 72 -5.33 0.04 6.38
C GLY A 72 -6.59 0.22 7.20
N LEU A 73 -7.52 1.01 6.70
CA LEU A 73 -8.78 1.28 7.39
C LEU A 73 -9.64 0.01 7.49
N TYR A 74 -9.78 -0.73 6.40
CA TYR A 74 -10.57 -1.96 6.37
C TYR A 74 -10.03 -3.01 7.33
N LEU A 75 -8.71 -3.20 7.35
CA LEU A 75 -8.05 -4.19 8.21
C LEU A 75 -7.80 -3.69 9.62
N ASN A 76 -7.97 -2.37 9.85
CA ASN A 76 -7.65 -1.73 11.11
C ASN A 76 -6.20 -1.99 11.54
N VAL A 77 -5.27 -1.83 10.60
CA VAL A 77 -3.83 -2.02 10.83
C VAL A 77 -3.06 -0.85 10.22
N PRO A 78 -1.85 -0.57 10.71
CA PRO A 78 -0.99 0.44 10.09
C PRO A 78 -0.62 0.03 8.67
N VAL A 79 -0.56 1.01 7.75
CA VAL A 79 -0.15 0.78 6.37
C VAL A 79 1.21 1.42 6.11
N ILE A 80 1.96 0.79 5.19
CA ILE A 80 3.22 1.36 4.73
C ILE A 80 2.89 2.42 3.68
N SER A 81 3.29 3.67 3.95
CA SER A 81 3.12 4.77 3.01
C SER A 81 4.12 5.87 3.30
N ARG A 82 4.62 6.48 2.24
CA ARG A 82 5.42 7.71 2.32
C ARG A 82 4.61 8.95 1.95
N ASP A 83 3.35 8.78 1.59
CA ASP A 83 2.49 9.90 1.24
C ASP A 83 2.10 10.67 2.50
N ARG A 84 2.46 11.98 2.54
CA ARG A 84 2.18 12.83 3.69
C ARG A 84 0.70 13.01 3.94
N ARG A 85 -0.12 12.96 2.89
CA ARG A 85 -1.57 13.10 3.04
C ARG A 85 -2.14 11.94 3.84
N ILE A 86 -1.65 10.71 3.57
CA ILE A 86 -2.05 9.54 4.35
C ILE A 86 -1.54 9.65 5.77
N GLN A 87 -0.28 10.07 5.96
CA GLN A 87 0.32 10.21 7.29
C GLN A 87 -0.39 11.27 8.14
N LEU A 88 -0.89 12.35 7.52
CA LEU A 88 -1.60 13.42 8.21
C LEU A 88 -3.09 13.13 8.38
N SER A 89 -3.60 12.03 7.81
CA SER A 89 -4.98 11.61 7.97
C SER A 89 -5.15 10.83 9.29
N SER A 90 -6.37 10.36 9.55
CA SER A 90 -6.65 9.54 10.73
C SER A 90 -6.21 8.08 10.58
N ILE A 91 -5.52 7.74 9.48
CA ILE A 91 -5.11 6.37 9.20
C ILE A 91 -3.71 6.13 9.77
N ASP A 92 -3.54 5.03 10.51
CA ASP A 92 -2.25 4.65 11.04
C ASP A 92 -1.29 4.28 9.90
N THR A 93 -0.07 4.83 9.95
CA THR A 93 0.94 4.59 8.93
C THR A 93 2.29 4.22 9.54
N ILE A 94 3.11 3.58 8.72
CA ILE A 94 4.51 3.26 9.01
C ILE A 94 5.35 3.85 7.89
N GLY A 95 6.34 4.58 8.24
CA GLY A 95 7.24 5.25 7.29
C GLY A 95 7.18 6.75 7.34
#